data_322378cb24ffc1f17d1a23585a68c689
#
_entry.id   322378cb24ffc1f17d1a23585a68c689
#
_cell.length_a   1.000
_cell.length_b   1.000
_cell.length_c   1.000
_cell.angle_alpha   90.00
_cell.angle_beta   90.00
_cell.angle_gamma   90.00
#
_symmetry.space_group_name_H-M   'P 1'
#
loop_
_entity.id
_entity.type
_entity.pdbx_description
1 polymer ?
#
loop_
_entity_poly.entity_id
_entity_poly.type
_entity_poly.pdbx_seq_one_letter_code
_entity_poly.pdbx_strand_id
1 'polypeptide(L)'
;DKENRFIGIESSIRIDRTTSKKNTVVIMAGGEGKRMMPLTLSTPKPLLYIKDKPILHKIIDSLSAHGFSNIIISVRYKADDIKNYFEDGKKFNVNINYIEEKDPLGTAGSLSLLDNKFEGPIIVMNGDLMTSINYEQLLDFHQKSNKSVTLCTVNYDILIPFGTISLDDSELTKVEEK
;
A
#
# COMPACT_ATOMS: atom_id res chain seq x y z
N ASP A 1 19.08 -10.21 31.80
CA ASP A 1 18.97 -10.47 33.21
C ASP A 1 20.34 -10.34 33.87
N LYS A 2 20.45 -10.62 35.17
CA LYS A 2 21.70 -10.52 35.97
C LYS A 2 22.81 -11.48 35.50
N GLU A 3 22.50 -12.40 34.60
CA GLU A 3 23.46 -13.39 34.06
C GLU A 3 23.82 -13.10 32.61
N ASN A 4 23.58 -11.87 32.10
CA ASN A 4 23.84 -11.43 30.74
C ASN A 4 23.13 -12.27 29.66
N ARG A 5 22.01 -12.93 30.00
CA ARG A 5 21.21 -13.64 29.00
C ARG A 5 20.24 -12.71 28.35
N PHE A 6 20.13 -12.82 27.01
CA PHE A 6 19.11 -12.12 26.25
C PHE A 6 17.72 -12.71 26.59
N ILE A 7 16.86 -11.90 27.22
CA ILE A 7 15.51 -12.32 27.63
C ILE A 7 14.40 -11.84 26.69
N GLY A 8 14.77 -11.18 25.62
CA GLY A 8 13.84 -10.69 24.61
C GLY A 8 13.83 -9.17 24.50
N ILE A 9 13.34 -8.68 23.39
CA ILE A 9 12.98 -7.27 23.20
C ILE A 9 11.47 -7.20 23.27
N GLU A 10 10.94 -6.60 24.33
CA GLU A 10 9.54 -6.24 24.37
C GLU A 10 9.37 -4.96 23.56
N SER A 11 8.77 -5.09 22.39
CA SER A 11 8.35 -3.93 21.60
C SER A 11 7.16 -3.27 22.29
N SER A 12 7.43 -2.21 23.03
CA SER A 12 6.40 -1.39 23.66
C SER A 12 5.74 -0.40 22.70
N ILE A 13 5.66 -0.71 21.40
CA ILE A 13 4.76 -0.01 20.51
C ILE A 13 3.34 -0.46 20.88
N ARG A 14 2.82 0.08 21.98
CA ARG A 14 1.38 0.16 22.20
C ARG A 14 0.88 1.10 21.11
N ILE A 15 0.36 0.53 20.02
CA ILE A 15 -0.52 1.25 19.14
C ILE A 15 -1.68 1.66 20.02
N ASP A 16 -1.74 2.94 20.39
CA ASP A 16 -2.84 3.47 21.16
C ASP A 16 -4.09 3.41 20.28
N ARG A 17 -4.87 2.34 20.44
CA ARG A 17 -6.08 2.06 19.64
C ARG A 17 -7.20 3.08 19.87
N THR A 18 -6.94 4.12 20.66
CA THR A 18 -7.97 5.02 21.17
C THR A 18 -8.26 6.24 20.30
N THR A 19 -7.43 6.57 19.32
CA THR A 19 -7.70 7.70 18.43
C THR A 19 -8.08 7.23 17.03
N SER A 20 -9.38 7.17 16.76
CA SER A 20 -9.90 6.99 15.40
C SER A 20 -9.39 8.11 14.50
N LYS A 21 -8.75 7.74 13.39
CA LYS A 21 -8.27 8.69 12.38
C LYS A 21 -9.43 9.03 11.44
N LYS A 22 -9.72 10.31 11.28
CA LYS A 22 -10.75 10.79 10.33
C LYS A 22 -10.30 10.71 8.87
N ASN A 23 -9.00 10.55 8.65
CA ASN A 23 -8.41 10.47 7.32
C ASN A 23 -8.95 9.28 6.53
N THR A 24 -9.26 9.52 5.27
CA THR A 24 -9.68 8.48 4.34
C THR A 24 -8.47 7.81 3.71
N VAL A 25 -8.52 6.49 3.61
CA VAL A 25 -7.54 5.70 2.85
C VAL A 25 -8.18 5.21 1.57
N VAL A 26 -7.57 5.51 0.43
CA VAL A 26 -8.00 5.04 -0.89
C VAL A 26 -7.09 3.92 -1.34
N ILE A 27 -7.66 2.75 -1.58
CA ILE A 27 -6.91 1.55 -1.97
C ILE A 27 -7.24 1.22 -3.44
N MET A 28 -6.22 1.22 -4.27
CA MET A 28 -6.32 0.93 -5.70
C MET A 28 -6.30 -0.59 -5.91
N ALA A 29 -7.43 -1.19 -6.25
CA ALA A 29 -7.60 -2.64 -6.39
C ALA A 29 -8.22 -3.06 -7.75
N GLY A 30 -8.28 -2.15 -8.74
CA GLY A 30 -8.93 -2.38 -10.05
C GLY A 30 -8.09 -3.16 -11.07
N GLY A 31 -6.82 -3.50 -10.77
CA GLY A 31 -5.89 -4.13 -11.70
C GLY A 31 -6.22 -5.60 -12.02
N GLU A 32 -5.98 -6.03 -13.26
CA GLU A 32 -6.23 -7.41 -13.72
C GLU A 32 -5.19 -8.44 -13.24
N GLY A 33 -4.02 -7.98 -12.76
CA GLY A 33 -2.97 -8.87 -12.27
C GLY A 33 -2.34 -9.77 -13.35
N LYS A 34 -2.31 -9.35 -14.63
CA LYS A 34 -1.85 -10.15 -15.79
C LYS A 34 -0.52 -10.87 -15.58
N ARG A 35 0.42 -10.25 -14.87
CA ARG A 35 1.75 -10.83 -14.58
C ARG A 35 1.70 -12.05 -13.65
N MET A 36 0.59 -12.27 -12.97
CA MET A 36 0.40 -13.39 -12.05
C MET A 36 -0.52 -14.48 -12.61
N MET A 37 -0.85 -14.44 -13.90
CA MET A 37 -1.60 -15.52 -14.54
C MET A 37 -0.81 -16.84 -14.47
N PRO A 38 -1.48 -18.00 -14.27
CA PRO A 38 -2.93 -18.21 -14.31
C PRO A 38 -3.67 -17.95 -12.99
N LEU A 39 -2.99 -17.63 -11.89
CA LEU A 39 -3.59 -17.46 -10.56
C LEU A 39 -4.72 -16.42 -10.54
N THR A 40 -4.54 -15.33 -11.31
CA THR A 40 -5.50 -14.22 -11.38
C THR A 40 -6.64 -14.44 -12.36
N LEU A 41 -6.71 -15.58 -13.06
CA LEU A 41 -7.86 -15.93 -13.92
C LEU A 41 -9.12 -16.19 -13.09
N SER A 42 -9.00 -16.85 -11.96
CA SER A 42 -10.13 -17.19 -11.08
C SER A 42 -10.31 -16.22 -9.93
N THR A 43 -9.22 -15.69 -9.37
CA THR A 43 -9.22 -14.88 -8.17
C THR A 43 -8.52 -13.53 -8.43
N PRO A 44 -9.14 -12.37 -8.15
CA PRO A 44 -8.48 -11.09 -8.34
C PRO A 44 -7.25 -10.96 -7.43
N LYS A 45 -6.19 -10.31 -7.91
CA LYS A 45 -4.90 -10.21 -7.19
C LYS A 45 -5.04 -9.79 -5.71
N PRO A 46 -5.89 -8.82 -5.34
CA PRO A 46 -6.07 -8.42 -3.94
C PRO A 46 -6.63 -9.53 -3.03
N LEU A 47 -7.32 -10.52 -3.61
CA LEU A 47 -7.85 -11.67 -2.88
C LEU A 47 -6.94 -12.91 -2.92
N LEU A 48 -5.77 -12.84 -3.54
CA LEU A 48 -4.79 -13.92 -3.43
C LEU A 48 -4.26 -14.03 -2.00
N TYR A 49 -4.18 -15.25 -1.51
CA TYR A 49 -3.77 -15.52 -0.14
C TYR A 49 -2.26 -15.41 0.04
N ILE A 50 -1.85 -14.74 1.10
CA ILE A 50 -0.49 -14.82 1.66
C ILE A 50 -0.61 -15.51 3.01
N LYS A 51 -0.23 -16.77 3.07
CA LYS A 51 -0.43 -17.68 4.22
C LYS A 51 -1.93 -17.88 4.50
N ASP A 52 -2.45 -17.23 5.51
CA ASP A 52 -3.77 -17.43 6.11
C ASP A 52 -4.86 -16.47 5.62
N LYS A 53 -4.47 -15.36 4.98
CA LYS A 53 -5.41 -14.29 4.61
C LYS A 53 -5.09 -13.70 3.23
N PRO A 54 -6.09 -13.15 2.52
CA PRO A 54 -5.87 -12.36 1.32
C PRO A 54 -4.96 -11.15 1.55
N ILE A 55 -4.23 -10.73 0.51
CA ILE A 55 -3.34 -9.56 0.57
C ILE A 55 -4.09 -8.33 1.08
N LEU A 56 -5.21 -8.00 0.45
CA LEU A 56 -5.99 -6.81 0.80
C LEU A 56 -6.58 -6.90 2.23
N HIS A 57 -6.92 -8.10 2.71
CA HIS A 57 -7.35 -8.30 4.10
C HIS A 57 -6.22 -7.89 5.09
N LYS A 58 -4.99 -8.33 4.84
CA LYS A 58 -3.84 -7.95 5.69
C LYS A 58 -3.58 -6.45 5.68
N ILE A 59 -3.78 -5.79 4.53
CA ILE A 59 -3.67 -4.33 4.42
C ILE A 59 -4.75 -3.65 5.28
N ILE A 60 -6.00 -4.09 5.18
CA ILE A 60 -7.11 -3.54 5.96
C ILE A 60 -6.92 -3.79 7.46
N ASP A 61 -6.48 -4.99 7.87
CA ASP A 61 -6.14 -5.28 9.27
C ASP A 61 -5.06 -4.30 9.79
N SER A 62 -4.03 -4.05 8.99
CA SER A 62 -2.96 -3.10 9.34
C SER A 62 -3.48 -1.67 9.49
N LEU A 63 -4.30 -1.20 8.55
CA LEU A 63 -4.91 0.13 8.60
C LEU A 63 -5.82 0.29 9.82
N SER A 64 -6.69 -0.70 10.07
CA SER A 64 -7.57 -0.75 11.23
C SER A 64 -6.79 -0.71 12.55
N ALA A 65 -5.66 -1.45 12.63
CA ALA A 65 -4.78 -1.45 13.79
C ALA A 65 -4.12 -0.08 14.05
N HIS A 66 -3.93 0.74 13.00
CA HIS A 66 -3.43 2.12 13.10
C HIS A 66 -4.55 3.16 13.27
N GLY A 67 -5.79 2.73 13.49
CA GLY A 67 -6.94 3.60 13.74
C GLY A 67 -7.62 4.18 12.50
N PHE A 68 -7.25 3.76 11.29
CA PHE A 68 -7.93 4.17 10.06
C PHE A 68 -9.19 3.33 9.87
N SER A 69 -10.34 3.99 9.92
CA SER A 69 -11.64 3.34 9.77
C SER A 69 -12.36 3.70 8.47
N ASN A 70 -11.97 4.76 7.79
CA ASN A 70 -12.62 5.19 6.55
C ASN A 70 -11.82 4.72 5.35
N ILE A 71 -12.28 3.71 4.65
CA ILE A 71 -11.59 3.10 3.52
C ILE A 71 -12.46 3.21 2.26
N ILE A 72 -11.84 3.59 1.16
CA ILE A 72 -12.44 3.53 -0.17
C ILE A 72 -11.61 2.56 -1.01
N ILE A 73 -12.25 1.56 -1.60
CA ILE A 73 -11.58 0.60 -2.47
C ILE A 73 -12.00 0.88 -3.92
N SER A 74 -11.03 1.24 -4.76
CA SER A 74 -11.26 1.32 -6.20
C SER A 74 -11.18 -0.07 -6.80
N VAL A 75 -12.24 -0.51 -7.45
CA VAL A 75 -12.40 -1.85 -8.03
C VAL A 75 -12.75 -1.75 -9.50
N ARG A 76 -12.38 -2.78 -10.28
CA ARG A 76 -12.77 -2.95 -11.69
C ARG A 76 -12.82 -4.43 -12.07
N TYR A 77 -11.65 -5.05 -12.21
CA TYR A 77 -11.56 -6.48 -12.53
C TYR A 77 -12.08 -7.33 -11.37
N LYS A 78 -13.08 -8.15 -11.64
CA LYS A 78 -13.74 -8.99 -10.63
C LYS A 78 -14.18 -8.20 -9.39
N ALA A 79 -14.79 -7.05 -9.63
CA ALA A 79 -15.22 -6.12 -8.58
C ALA A 79 -16.15 -6.81 -7.57
N ASP A 80 -17.07 -7.67 -8.04
CA ASP A 80 -18.03 -8.35 -7.19
C ASP A 80 -17.36 -9.32 -6.20
N ASP A 81 -16.28 -10.00 -6.59
CA ASP A 81 -15.53 -10.89 -5.69
C ASP A 81 -14.96 -10.09 -4.51
N ILE A 82 -14.41 -8.90 -4.78
CA ILE A 82 -13.86 -8.01 -3.74
C ILE A 82 -14.97 -7.45 -2.87
N LYS A 83 -16.06 -6.96 -3.47
CA LYS A 83 -17.20 -6.42 -2.75
C LYS A 83 -17.87 -7.47 -1.85
N ASN A 84 -18.04 -8.69 -2.35
CA ASN A 84 -18.62 -9.80 -1.59
C ASN A 84 -17.75 -10.24 -0.42
N TYR A 85 -16.40 -10.15 -0.56
CA TYR A 85 -15.49 -10.53 0.51
C TYR A 85 -15.47 -9.52 1.65
N PHE A 86 -15.42 -8.22 1.34
CA PHE A 86 -15.26 -7.17 2.34
C PHE A 86 -16.56 -6.54 2.79
N GLU A 87 -17.63 -6.66 1.99
CA GLU A 87 -18.95 -6.07 2.25
C GLU A 87 -18.82 -4.57 2.61
N ASP A 88 -19.44 -4.13 3.72
CA ASP A 88 -19.35 -2.77 4.25
C ASP A 88 -18.15 -2.54 5.19
N GLY A 89 -17.32 -3.54 5.40
CA GLY A 89 -16.10 -3.47 6.22
C GLY A 89 -16.31 -3.67 7.72
N LYS A 90 -17.54 -3.76 8.23
CA LYS A 90 -17.81 -3.90 9.67
C LYS A 90 -17.13 -5.09 10.31
N LYS A 91 -17.00 -6.21 9.60
CA LYS A 91 -16.29 -7.41 10.06
C LYS A 91 -14.81 -7.16 10.34
N PHE A 92 -14.24 -6.10 9.78
CA PHE A 92 -12.83 -5.70 9.89
C PHE A 92 -12.65 -4.45 10.75
N ASN A 93 -13.71 -3.99 11.45
CA ASN A 93 -13.73 -2.76 12.24
C ASN A 93 -13.42 -1.49 11.43
N VAL A 94 -13.84 -1.45 10.17
CA VAL A 94 -13.70 -0.32 9.25
C VAL A 94 -15.01 -0.08 8.51
N ASN A 95 -15.13 1.10 7.87
CA ASN A 95 -16.21 1.41 6.93
C ASN A 95 -15.63 1.41 5.52
N ILE A 96 -16.14 0.55 4.65
CA ILE A 96 -15.66 0.43 3.28
C ILE A 96 -16.70 0.97 2.32
N ASN A 97 -16.27 1.89 1.46
CA ASN A 97 -16.99 2.34 0.29
C ASN A 97 -16.24 1.89 -0.96
N TYR A 98 -16.94 1.79 -2.08
CA TYR A 98 -16.34 1.34 -3.33
C TYR A 98 -16.48 2.39 -4.42
N ILE A 99 -15.41 2.51 -5.24
CA ILE A 99 -15.44 3.22 -6.51
C ILE A 99 -15.26 2.18 -7.60
N GLU A 100 -16.15 2.17 -8.57
CA GLU A 100 -16.08 1.26 -9.70
C GLU A 100 -15.57 1.99 -10.94
N GLU A 101 -14.40 1.58 -11.42
CA GLU A 101 -13.83 2.08 -12.65
C GLU A 101 -14.48 1.37 -13.85
N LYS A 102 -15.09 2.12 -14.76
CA LYS A 102 -15.61 1.56 -16.02
C LYS A 102 -14.48 1.16 -16.94
N ASP A 103 -13.48 2.03 -17.05
CA ASP A 103 -12.29 1.86 -17.88
C ASP A 103 -11.03 1.94 -17.02
N PRO A 104 -9.88 1.36 -17.45
CA PRO A 104 -8.63 1.49 -16.71
C PRO A 104 -8.16 2.95 -16.66
N LEU A 105 -8.23 3.57 -15.50
CA LEU A 105 -7.82 4.97 -15.30
C LEU A 105 -6.35 5.13 -14.94
N GLY A 106 -5.59 4.02 -14.85
CA GLY A 106 -4.18 4.03 -14.43
C GLY A 106 -4.02 4.02 -12.90
N THR A 107 -2.78 4.27 -12.45
CA THR A 107 -2.40 4.01 -11.05
C THR A 107 -3.19 4.85 -10.03
N ALA A 108 -3.53 6.09 -10.35
CA ALA A 108 -4.25 6.98 -9.43
C ALA A 108 -5.47 7.65 -10.09
N GLY A 109 -5.84 7.21 -11.27
CA GLY A 109 -6.91 7.86 -12.05
C GLY A 109 -8.28 7.76 -11.40
N SER A 110 -8.55 6.70 -10.62
CA SER A 110 -9.82 6.58 -9.89
C SER A 110 -10.02 7.67 -8.84
N LEU A 111 -8.98 8.41 -8.45
CA LEU A 111 -9.15 9.58 -7.59
C LEU A 111 -10.03 10.66 -8.21
N SER A 112 -10.11 10.72 -9.55
CA SER A 112 -10.99 11.63 -10.27
C SER A 112 -12.49 11.31 -10.08
N LEU A 113 -12.81 10.10 -9.62
CA LEU A 113 -14.17 9.66 -9.35
C LEU A 113 -14.60 9.92 -7.90
N LEU A 114 -13.72 10.46 -7.08
CA LEU A 114 -14.02 10.80 -5.69
C LEU A 114 -14.81 12.10 -5.61
N ASP A 115 -15.82 12.11 -4.78
CA ASP A 115 -16.44 13.36 -4.33
C ASP A 115 -15.44 14.10 -3.42
N ASN A 116 -15.01 15.29 -3.82
CA ASN A 116 -13.98 16.10 -3.14
C ASN A 116 -14.37 16.60 -1.73
N LYS A 117 -14.88 15.71 -0.88
CA LYS A 117 -15.33 16.05 0.48
C LYS A 117 -14.57 15.25 1.53
N PHE A 118 -13.27 15.49 1.62
CA PHE A 118 -12.45 14.82 2.63
C PHE A 118 -12.08 15.77 3.76
N GLU A 119 -12.16 15.28 5.00
CA GLU A 119 -11.62 15.99 6.16
C GLU A 119 -10.10 15.76 6.24
N GLY A 120 -9.32 16.67 5.64
CA GLY A 120 -7.86 16.61 5.68
C GLY A 120 -7.20 15.73 4.59
N PRO A 121 -5.92 15.41 4.75
CA PRO A 121 -5.17 14.63 3.77
C PRO A 121 -5.70 13.19 3.65
N ILE A 122 -5.68 12.66 2.44
CA ILE A 122 -6.00 11.25 2.15
C ILE A 122 -4.71 10.45 1.98
N ILE A 123 -4.76 9.17 2.32
CA ILE A 123 -3.70 8.21 2.00
C ILE A 123 -4.13 7.43 0.76
N VAL A 124 -3.25 7.36 -0.24
CA VAL A 124 -3.49 6.57 -1.46
C VAL A 124 -2.46 5.46 -1.53
N MET A 125 -2.91 4.22 -1.73
CA MET A 125 -2.02 3.07 -1.81
C MET A 125 -2.56 1.99 -2.75
N ASN A 126 -1.67 1.12 -3.22
CA ASN A 126 -2.08 -0.05 -4.00
C ASN A 126 -2.61 -1.17 -3.10
N GLY A 127 -3.61 -1.91 -3.59
CA GLY A 127 -4.23 -3.04 -2.89
C GLY A 127 -3.38 -4.32 -2.83
N ASP A 128 -2.13 -4.25 -3.29
CA ASP A 128 -1.14 -5.33 -3.27
C ASP A 128 0.17 -4.93 -2.57
N LEU A 129 0.20 -3.74 -1.95
CA LEU A 129 1.38 -3.21 -1.29
C LEU A 129 1.38 -3.58 0.19
N MET A 130 2.24 -4.53 0.55
CA MET A 130 2.54 -4.80 1.96
C MET A 130 3.74 -3.95 2.40
N THR A 131 3.54 -3.15 3.43
CA THR A 131 4.55 -2.23 3.94
C THR A 131 4.56 -2.21 5.46
N SER A 132 5.70 -1.87 6.05
CA SER A 132 5.88 -1.63 7.47
C SER A 132 5.89 -0.13 7.82
N ILE A 133 5.38 0.71 6.93
CA ILE A 133 5.36 2.16 7.15
C ILE A 133 4.51 2.53 8.36
N ASN A 134 4.96 3.49 9.12
CA ASN A 134 4.15 4.11 10.16
C ASN A 134 3.29 5.22 9.54
N TYR A 135 2.01 4.94 9.37
CA TYR A 135 1.06 5.87 8.74
C TYR A 135 0.86 7.18 9.54
N GLU A 136 1.04 7.16 10.87
CA GLU A 136 0.96 8.37 11.69
C GLU A 136 2.13 9.30 11.40
N GLN A 137 3.35 8.74 11.40
CA GLN A 137 4.54 9.52 11.05
C GLN A 137 4.47 10.08 9.63
N LEU A 138 3.87 9.34 8.69
CA LEU A 138 3.64 9.82 7.32
C LEU A 138 2.70 11.02 7.30
N LEU A 139 1.59 10.97 8.02
CA LEU A 139 0.64 12.08 8.11
C LEU A 139 1.25 13.30 8.80
N ASP A 140 1.96 13.10 9.90
CA ASP A 140 2.66 14.17 10.61
C ASP A 140 3.70 14.84 9.72
N PHE A 141 4.48 14.05 8.98
CA PHE A 141 5.45 14.57 8.02
C PHE A 141 4.76 15.39 6.92
N HIS A 142 3.66 14.85 6.35
CA HIS A 142 2.90 15.56 5.33
C HIS A 142 2.38 16.90 5.83
N GLN A 143 1.76 16.93 7.00
CA GLN A 143 1.22 18.15 7.60
C GLN A 143 2.31 19.19 7.89
N LYS A 144 3.46 18.76 8.45
CA LYS A 144 4.60 19.65 8.76
C LYS A 144 5.28 20.17 7.50
N SER A 145 5.30 19.40 6.42
CA SER A 145 5.94 19.82 5.16
C SER A 145 5.15 20.89 4.40
N ASN A 146 3.87 21.08 4.72
CA ASN A 146 2.95 22.01 4.06
C ASN A 146 2.98 21.87 2.52
N LYS A 147 3.02 20.62 2.03
CA LYS A 147 3.02 20.29 0.60
C LYS A 147 1.71 19.65 0.22
N SER A 148 1.33 19.79 -1.05
CA SER A 148 0.10 19.19 -1.58
C SER A 148 0.18 17.66 -1.70
N VAL A 149 1.38 17.11 -1.88
CA VAL A 149 1.60 15.67 -2.06
C VAL A 149 2.89 15.25 -1.34
N THR A 150 2.84 14.10 -0.68
CA THR A 150 3.99 13.39 -0.12
C THR A 150 4.08 12.01 -0.76
N LEU A 151 5.23 11.65 -1.30
CA LEU A 151 5.48 10.34 -1.91
C LEU A 151 6.35 9.51 -0.97
N CYS A 152 5.91 8.26 -0.74
CA CYS A 152 6.71 7.25 -0.06
C CYS A 152 7.51 6.48 -1.10
N THR A 153 8.83 6.48 -0.96
CA THR A 153 9.76 5.78 -1.86
C THR A 153 10.63 4.82 -1.07
N VAL A 154 11.19 3.86 -1.77
CA VAL A 154 12.21 2.94 -1.24
C VAL A 154 13.42 2.98 -2.16
N ASN A 155 14.62 2.93 -1.59
CA ASN A 155 15.82 2.72 -2.38
C ASN A 155 15.83 1.29 -2.87
N TYR A 156 16.09 1.12 -4.15
CA TYR A 156 16.24 -0.18 -4.78
C TYR A 156 17.55 -0.22 -5.56
N ASP A 157 18.50 -0.98 -5.05
CA ASP A 157 19.82 -1.13 -5.67
C ASP A 157 19.85 -2.39 -6.52
N ILE A 158 20.24 -2.26 -7.78
CA ILE A 158 20.49 -3.40 -8.66
C ILE A 158 22.01 -3.59 -8.73
N LEU A 159 22.51 -4.64 -8.10
CA LEU A 159 23.89 -5.02 -8.24
C LEU A 159 24.09 -5.66 -9.63
N ILE A 160 24.81 -4.95 -10.51
CA ILE A 160 25.21 -5.48 -11.81
C ILE A 160 26.48 -6.30 -11.59
N PRO A 161 26.47 -7.64 -11.86
CA PRO A 161 27.60 -8.51 -11.56
C PRO A 161 28.75 -8.43 -12.59
N PHE A 162 28.68 -7.46 -13.49
CA PHE A 162 29.66 -7.26 -14.57
C PHE A 162 30.29 -5.88 -14.47
N GLY A 163 31.53 -5.73 -14.99
CA GLY A 163 32.13 -4.43 -15.20
C GLY A 163 31.29 -3.61 -16.19
N THR A 164 31.27 -2.30 -16.02
CA THR A 164 30.60 -1.37 -16.93
C THR A 164 31.62 -0.48 -17.63
N ILE A 165 31.31 -0.08 -18.86
CA ILE A 165 32.08 0.89 -19.62
C ILE A 165 31.22 2.11 -19.92
N SER A 166 31.77 3.29 -19.83
CA SER A 166 31.16 4.52 -20.30
C SER A 166 31.83 4.95 -21.60
N LEU A 167 31.00 5.35 -22.56
CA LEU A 167 31.46 5.84 -23.87
C LEU A 167 31.00 7.28 -24.04
N ASP A 168 31.85 8.10 -24.66
CA ASP A 168 31.50 9.41 -25.18
C ASP A 168 31.82 9.44 -26.67
N ASP A 169 30.83 9.66 -27.52
CA ASP A 169 30.93 9.60 -28.98
C ASP A 169 31.73 8.40 -29.52
N SER A 170 31.52 7.20 -28.94
CA SER A 170 32.23 5.95 -29.25
C SER A 170 33.66 5.83 -28.69
N GLU A 171 34.16 6.80 -27.96
CA GLU A 171 35.40 6.70 -27.22
C GLU A 171 35.20 6.18 -25.80
N LEU A 172 36.05 5.26 -25.38
CA LEU A 172 35.99 4.70 -24.02
C LEU A 172 36.47 5.76 -23.01
N THR A 173 35.55 6.23 -22.17
CA THR A 173 35.85 7.26 -21.15
C THR A 173 36.08 6.68 -19.77
N LYS A 174 35.45 5.56 -19.44
CA LYS A 174 35.58 4.95 -18.11
C LYS A 174 35.32 3.45 -18.16
N VAL A 175 36.11 2.73 -17.37
CA VAL A 175 35.85 1.32 -17.02
C VAL A 175 35.67 1.24 -15.52
N GLU A 176 34.56 0.66 -15.10
CA GLU A 176 34.29 0.37 -13.69
C GLU A 176 34.27 -1.15 -13.54
N GLU A 177 35.23 -1.67 -12.84
CA GLU A 177 35.24 -3.07 -12.42
C GLU A 177 34.49 -3.25 -11.10
N LYS A 178 34.12 -4.49 -10.82
CA LYS A 178 33.33 -4.89 -9.66
C LYS A 178 34.15 -4.77 -8.38
#